data_2405d5f7b954c8ec9c8e184500fbcc55
#
_entry.id   2405d5f7b954c8ec9c8e184500fbcc55
#
_cell.length_a   1.000
_cell.length_b   1.000
_cell.length_c   1.000
_cell.angle_alpha   90.00
_cell.angle_beta   90.00
_cell.angle_gamma   90.00
#
_symmetry.space_group_name_H-M   'P 1'
#
loop_
_entity.id
_entity.type
_entity.pdbx_description
1 polymer ?
#
loop_
_entity_poly.entity_id
_entity_poly.type
_entity_poly.pdbx_seq_one_letter_code
_entity_poly.pdbx_strand_id
1 'polypeptide(L)'
;IGSKEWLEHPGSVGRSRSGVLHVCDEDGKELPPGESGVIYFEQPVMSFSYHNAPQKTREAQHPEYPNWSALGDVGYLDDEGYLYLTDRKSFMIISGGVNIYPQEIENALVMHPSVIDVAVFGVPNDDFGEEVKAIIQLADEVEGNESTAEDLLEYSREHLANYMVPRSIEFIEEMPRLPTGKLYKRLLRDKYWGKHDSRIV
;
A
#
# COMPACT_ATOMS: atom_id res chain seq x y z
N ILE A 1 19.64 -2.51 6.73
CA ILE A 1 20.37 -3.28 5.71
C ILE A 1 21.64 -2.53 5.31
N GLY A 2 22.74 -3.27 5.09
CA GLY A 2 24.00 -2.71 4.59
C GLY A 2 24.01 -2.64 3.05
N SER A 3 24.88 -1.78 2.45
CA SER A 3 24.91 -1.59 1.00
C SER A 3 25.24 -2.86 0.20
N LYS A 4 26.11 -3.73 0.73
CA LYS A 4 26.43 -5.00 0.07
C LYS A 4 25.28 -5.99 0.13
N GLU A 5 24.66 -6.11 1.29
CA GLU A 5 23.49 -6.92 1.56
C GLU A 5 22.29 -6.48 0.68
N TRP A 6 22.13 -5.16 0.50
CA TRP A 6 21.06 -4.62 -0.34
C TRP A 6 21.23 -4.99 -1.83
N LEU A 7 22.46 -5.11 -2.32
CA LEU A 7 22.72 -5.56 -3.70
C LEU A 7 22.32 -7.02 -3.94
N GLU A 8 22.34 -7.84 -2.88
CA GLU A 8 21.90 -9.24 -2.92
C GLU A 8 20.38 -9.35 -2.69
N HIS A 9 19.79 -8.39 -1.95
CA HIS A 9 18.37 -8.31 -1.62
C HIS A 9 17.78 -6.93 -2.03
N PRO A 10 17.74 -6.60 -3.33
CA PRO A 10 17.27 -5.30 -3.81
C PRO A 10 15.80 -5.08 -3.43
N GLY A 11 15.49 -3.89 -2.89
CA GLY A 11 14.15 -3.54 -2.40
C GLY A 11 13.86 -3.91 -0.95
N SER A 12 14.70 -4.74 -0.31
CA SER A 12 14.55 -5.08 1.10
C SER A 12 14.95 -3.92 2.02
N VAL A 13 14.21 -3.80 3.14
CA VAL A 13 14.57 -2.90 4.25
C VAL A 13 15.51 -3.56 5.27
N GLY A 14 15.85 -4.83 5.08
CA GLY A 14 16.77 -5.60 5.91
C GLY A 14 16.07 -6.60 6.83
N ARG A 15 16.82 -7.10 7.82
CA ARG A 15 16.33 -8.03 8.86
C ARG A 15 16.12 -7.32 10.17
N SER A 16 15.27 -7.87 11.02
CA SER A 16 15.13 -7.39 12.40
C SER A 16 16.45 -7.50 13.16
N ARG A 17 16.80 -6.47 13.90
CA ARG A 17 17.95 -6.45 14.83
C ARG A 17 17.55 -6.74 16.26
N SER A 18 16.27 -6.60 16.59
CA SER A 18 15.71 -6.83 17.92
C SER A 18 14.28 -7.33 17.79
N GLY A 19 13.91 -8.36 18.53
CA GLY A 19 12.61 -9.01 18.43
C GLY A 19 12.48 -9.87 17.16
N VAL A 20 11.33 -10.48 16.99
CA VAL A 20 10.99 -11.32 15.84
C VAL A 20 9.97 -10.61 14.97
N LEU A 21 10.12 -10.75 13.65
CA LEU A 21 9.13 -10.28 12.68
C LEU A 21 8.22 -11.45 12.31
N HIS A 22 6.93 -11.18 12.29
CA HIS A 22 5.90 -12.07 11.82
C HIS A 22 5.10 -11.39 10.74
N VAL A 23 4.72 -12.10 9.69
CA VAL A 23 3.83 -11.64 8.64
C VAL A 23 2.57 -12.46 8.74
N CYS A 24 1.43 -11.81 8.95
CA CYS A 24 0.17 -12.48 9.22
C CYS A 24 -0.93 -12.02 8.25
N ASP A 25 -1.88 -12.93 7.99
CA ASP A 25 -3.13 -12.60 7.31
C ASP A 25 -4.05 -11.71 8.18
N GLU A 26 -5.26 -11.45 7.71
CA GLU A 26 -6.23 -10.60 8.42
C GLU A 26 -6.77 -11.25 9.72
N ASP A 27 -6.74 -12.57 9.80
CA ASP A 27 -7.16 -13.34 10.98
C ASP A 27 -6.02 -13.47 12.01
N GLY A 28 -4.83 -12.99 11.69
CA GLY A 28 -3.63 -13.07 12.54
C GLY A 28 -2.86 -14.38 12.39
N LYS A 29 -3.16 -15.20 11.39
CA LYS A 29 -2.40 -16.42 11.13
C LYS A 29 -1.13 -16.10 10.36
N GLU A 30 -0.01 -16.65 10.82
CA GLU A 30 1.29 -16.45 10.20
C GLU A 30 1.34 -17.04 8.77
N LEU A 31 1.87 -16.24 7.84
CA LEU A 31 2.00 -16.56 6.43
C LEU A 31 3.40 -17.13 6.12
N PRO A 32 3.52 -18.03 5.11
CA PRO A 32 4.81 -18.51 4.66
C PRO A 32 5.63 -17.38 3.98
N PRO A 33 6.98 -17.58 3.86
CA PRO A 33 7.82 -16.65 3.12
C PRO A 33 7.31 -16.36 1.71
N GLY A 34 7.44 -15.10 1.27
CA GLY A 34 6.99 -14.62 -0.03
C GLY A 34 5.53 -14.17 -0.08
N GLU A 35 4.71 -14.50 0.91
CA GLU A 35 3.33 -14.03 0.99
C GLU A 35 3.23 -12.72 1.77
N SER A 36 2.50 -11.75 1.20
CA SER A 36 2.31 -10.42 1.79
C SER A 36 1.19 -10.41 2.84
N GLY A 37 1.46 -9.83 4.00
CA GLY A 37 0.50 -9.67 5.08
C GLY A 37 0.87 -8.54 6.02
N VAL A 38 0.13 -8.40 7.10
CA VAL A 38 0.39 -7.42 8.16
C VAL A 38 1.66 -7.80 8.91
N ILE A 39 2.56 -6.84 9.05
CA ILE A 39 3.84 -7.04 9.75
C ILE A 39 3.65 -6.78 11.24
N TYR A 40 3.92 -7.80 12.04
CA TYR A 40 3.97 -7.71 13.49
C TYR A 40 5.41 -7.81 14.01
N PHE A 41 5.69 -7.06 15.07
CA PHE A 41 6.93 -7.08 15.80
C PHE A 41 6.70 -7.74 17.15
N GLU A 42 7.27 -8.92 17.36
CA GLU A 42 7.30 -9.56 18.67
C GLU A 42 8.38 -8.92 19.54
N GLN A 43 8.01 -8.51 20.73
CA GLN A 43 8.88 -7.96 21.76
C GLN A 43 8.57 -8.64 23.11
N PRO A 44 9.48 -8.63 24.10
CA PRO A 44 9.19 -9.19 25.43
C PRO A 44 7.97 -8.56 26.11
N VAL A 45 7.70 -7.29 25.79
CA VAL A 45 6.51 -6.52 26.22
C VAL A 45 6.07 -5.62 25.07
N MET A 46 4.80 -5.20 25.05
CA MET A 46 4.33 -4.24 24.08
C MET A 46 5.15 -2.95 24.13
N SER A 47 5.70 -2.55 22.98
CA SER A 47 6.71 -1.48 22.89
C SER A 47 6.14 -0.08 22.99
N PHE A 48 4.82 0.11 22.77
CA PHE A 48 4.19 1.42 22.75
C PHE A 48 2.70 1.37 23.10
N SER A 49 2.15 2.55 23.41
CA SER A 49 0.70 2.77 23.46
C SER A 49 0.38 4.13 22.86
N TYR A 50 -0.78 4.23 22.19
CA TYR A 50 -1.25 5.50 21.66
C TYR A 50 -1.84 6.36 22.77
N HIS A 51 -1.32 7.58 22.94
CA HIS A 51 -1.76 8.51 23.97
C HIS A 51 -3.26 8.82 23.83
N ASN A 52 -4.02 8.65 24.91
CA ASN A 52 -5.47 8.85 24.98
C ASN A 52 -6.29 8.08 23.92
N ALA A 53 -5.74 7.00 23.35
CA ALA A 53 -6.41 6.19 22.32
C ALA A 53 -6.26 4.69 22.63
N PRO A 54 -6.92 4.16 23.68
CA PRO A 54 -6.78 2.77 24.09
C PRO A 54 -7.32 1.78 23.05
N GLN A 55 -8.33 2.17 22.31
CA GLN A 55 -8.85 1.34 21.22
C GLN A 55 -7.81 1.18 20.11
N LYS A 56 -7.19 2.28 19.65
CA LYS A 56 -6.13 2.24 18.65
C LYS A 56 -4.92 1.43 19.12
N THR A 57 -4.63 1.45 20.41
CA THR A 57 -3.56 0.62 21.00
C THR A 57 -3.92 -0.87 20.89
N ARG A 58 -5.17 -1.26 21.17
CA ARG A 58 -5.64 -2.64 20.98
C ARG A 58 -5.62 -3.08 19.51
N GLU A 59 -6.04 -2.22 18.60
CA GLU A 59 -6.02 -2.48 17.15
C GLU A 59 -4.60 -2.68 16.60
N ALA A 60 -3.60 -2.15 17.28
CA ALA A 60 -2.19 -2.35 16.95
C ALA A 60 -1.58 -3.61 17.57
N GLN A 61 -2.33 -4.37 18.38
CA GLN A 61 -1.91 -5.64 18.95
C GLN A 61 -2.41 -6.80 18.09
N HIS A 62 -1.63 -7.88 18.09
CA HIS A 62 -2.08 -9.14 17.50
C HIS A 62 -3.27 -9.70 18.29
N PRO A 63 -4.29 -10.30 17.64
CA PRO A 63 -5.48 -10.83 18.33
C PRO A 63 -5.17 -11.83 19.45
N GLU A 64 -4.20 -12.71 19.25
CA GLU A 64 -3.84 -13.80 20.19
C GLU A 64 -2.55 -13.52 20.99
N TYR A 65 -1.61 -12.73 20.44
CA TYR A 65 -0.29 -12.50 21.03
C TYR A 65 -0.15 -11.03 21.46
N PRO A 66 -0.44 -10.68 22.71
CA PRO A 66 -0.47 -9.27 23.16
C PRO A 66 0.90 -8.57 23.14
N ASN A 67 1.98 -9.31 23.03
CA ASN A 67 3.35 -8.81 22.89
C ASN A 67 3.78 -8.60 21.43
N TRP A 68 2.92 -8.96 20.46
CA TRP A 68 3.13 -8.65 19.06
C TRP A 68 2.40 -7.35 18.70
N SER A 69 3.10 -6.42 18.10
CA SER A 69 2.54 -5.11 17.72
C SER A 69 2.78 -4.78 16.26
N ALA A 70 1.78 -4.17 15.61
CA ALA A 70 1.83 -3.72 14.23
C ALA A 70 1.70 -2.20 14.14
N LEU A 71 2.42 -1.59 13.19
CA LEU A 71 2.29 -0.16 12.84
C LEU A 71 1.42 0.07 11.62
N GLY A 72 0.83 -1.00 11.09
CA GLY A 72 -0.02 -0.98 9.92
C GLY A 72 0.77 -1.02 8.60
N ASP A 73 2.02 -1.45 8.63
CA ASP A 73 2.78 -1.74 7.43
C ASP A 73 2.46 -3.17 6.95
N VAL A 74 2.43 -3.35 5.63
CA VAL A 74 2.22 -4.63 4.95
C VAL A 74 3.49 -4.98 4.17
N GLY A 75 3.82 -6.25 4.12
CA GLY A 75 4.99 -6.74 3.41
C GLY A 75 5.16 -8.24 3.56
N TYR A 76 6.27 -8.76 3.10
CA TYR A 76 6.63 -10.18 3.19
C TYR A 76 8.06 -10.36 3.67
N LEU A 77 8.34 -11.53 4.19
CA LEU A 77 9.70 -12.02 4.46
C LEU A 77 10.11 -12.97 3.35
N ASP A 78 11.36 -12.92 2.91
CA ASP A 78 11.92 -13.97 2.08
C ASP A 78 12.38 -15.17 2.93
N ASP A 79 12.85 -16.24 2.27
CA ASP A 79 13.34 -17.46 2.94
C ASP A 79 14.56 -17.22 3.85
N GLU A 80 15.26 -16.11 3.65
CA GLU A 80 16.40 -15.70 4.46
C GLU A 80 16.02 -14.71 5.58
N GLY A 81 14.75 -14.33 5.69
CA GLY A 81 14.19 -13.44 6.71
C GLY A 81 14.43 -11.95 6.44
N TYR A 82 14.69 -11.55 5.20
CA TYR A 82 14.70 -10.15 4.80
C TYR A 82 13.28 -9.65 4.59
N LEU A 83 12.99 -8.46 5.12
CA LEU A 83 11.70 -7.81 5.02
C LEU A 83 11.62 -6.93 3.77
N TYR A 84 10.55 -7.10 3.01
CA TYR A 84 10.16 -6.27 1.88
C TYR A 84 8.82 -5.60 2.21
N LEU A 85 8.79 -4.27 2.21
CA LEU A 85 7.56 -3.51 2.43
C LEU A 85 6.80 -3.38 1.11
N THR A 86 5.52 -3.73 1.13
CA THR A 86 4.64 -3.58 -0.04
C THR A 86 3.77 -2.35 0.06
N ASP A 87 3.09 -2.12 1.19
CA ASP A 87 2.19 -0.97 1.36
C ASP A 87 1.86 -0.72 2.83
N ARG A 88 0.88 0.15 3.04
CA ARG A 88 0.20 0.36 4.32
C ARG A 88 -1.20 -0.26 4.30
N LYS A 89 -1.58 -0.99 5.36
CA LYS A 89 -2.93 -1.55 5.54
C LYS A 89 -4.03 -0.49 5.30
N SER A 90 -3.78 0.77 5.66
CA SER A 90 -4.72 1.87 5.49
C SER A 90 -4.97 2.28 4.02
N PHE A 91 -4.14 1.86 3.09
CA PHE A 91 -4.27 2.13 1.65
C PHE A 91 -4.60 0.89 0.83
N MET A 92 -4.52 -0.30 1.41
CA MET A 92 -4.93 -1.54 0.75
C MET A 92 -6.37 -1.41 0.23
N ILE A 93 -6.59 -1.78 -1.01
CA ILE A 93 -7.90 -1.74 -1.68
C ILE A 93 -8.53 -3.13 -1.57
N ILE A 94 -9.79 -3.20 -1.18
CA ILE A 94 -10.53 -4.45 -1.12
C ILE A 94 -11.57 -4.43 -2.23
N SER A 95 -11.27 -5.09 -3.35
CA SER A 95 -12.14 -5.13 -4.52
C SER A 95 -12.64 -6.55 -4.77
N GLY A 96 -13.94 -6.77 -4.64
CA GLY A 96 -14.53 -8.10 -4.82
C GLY A 96 -13.95 -9.18 -3.91
N GLY A 97 -13.50 -8.82 -2.69
CA GLY A 97 -12.85 -9.73 -1.74
C GLY A 97 -11.37 -10.00 -2.02
N VAL A 98 -10.76 -9.28 -2.98
CA VAL A 98 -9.32 -9.39 -3.28
C VAL A 98 -8.59 -8.21 -2.68
N ASN A 99 -7.51 -8.47 -1.94
CA ASN A 99 -6.61 -7.44 -1.41
C ASN A 99 -5.67 -6.97 -2.52
N ILE A 100 -5.73 -5.68 -2.84
CA ILE A 100 -4.89 -5.04 -3.86
C ILE A 100 -4.02 -4.01 -3.16
N TYR A 101 -2.72 -4.07 -3.44
CA TYR A 101 -1.73 -3.16 -2.88
C TYR A 101 -1.41 -2.03 -3.87
N PRO A 102 -1.85 -0.79 -3.61
CA PRO A 102 -1.64 0.35 -4.51
C PRO A 102 -0.20 0.58 -4.93
N GLN A 103 0.76 0.32 -4.06
CA GLN A 103 2.17 0.56 -4.35
C GLN A 103 2.69 -0.26 -5.55
N GLU A 104 2.18 -1.46 -5.75
CA GLU A 104 2.55 -2.30 -6.90
C GLU A 104 2.10 -1.67 -8.21
N ILE A 105 0.89 -1.12 -8.22
CA ILE A 105 0.33 -0.39 -9.37
C ILE A 105 1.09 0.91 -9.61
N GLU A 106 1.41 1.65 -8.55
CA GLU A 106 2.19 2.89 -8.61
C GLU A 106 3.59 2.62 -9.18
N ASN A 107 4.25 1.56 -8.72
CA ASN A 107 5.57 1.15 -9.20
C ASN A 107 5.57 0.80 -10.69
N ALA A 108 4.50 0.20 -11.21
CA ALA A 108 4.36 -0.08 -12.63
C ALA A 108 4.11 1.21 -13.42
N LEU A 109 3.10 2.01 -13.03
CA LEU A 109 2.68 3.19 -13.77
C LEU A 109 3.74 4.30 -13.81
N VAL A 110 4.53 4.48 -12.76
CA VAL A 110 5.61 5.49 -12.72
C VAL A 110 6.74 5.19 -13.71
N MET A 111 6.85 3.96 -14.20
CA MET A 111 7.83 3.58 -15.22
C MET A 111 7.40 3.98 -16.64
N HIS A 112 6.15 4.41 -16.83
CA HIS A 112 5.68 4.90 -18.13
C HIS A 112 6.30 6.28 -18.45
N PRO A 113 6.81 6.49 -19.69
CA PRO A 113 7.52 7.74 -20.04
C PRO A 113 6.70 9.01 -19.87
N SER A 114 5.38 8.93 -19.98
CA SER A 114 4.46 10.07 -19.83
C SER A 114 4.12 10.39 -18.38
N VAL A 115 4.55 9.60 -17.39
CA VAL A 115 4.18 9.73 -15.98
C VAL A 115 5.32 10.33 -15.16
N ILE A 116 5.07 11.45 -14.49
CA ILE A 116 5.98 12.02 -13.49
C ILE A 116 5.72 11.45 -12.10
N ASP A 117 4.43 11.37 -11.73
CA ASP A 117 4.03 10.90 -10.40
C ASP A 117 2.64 10.26 -10.47
N VAL A 118 2.36 9.33 -9.55
CA VAL A 118 1.11 8.60 -9.51
C VAL A 118 0.68 8.31 -8.09
N ALA A 119 -0.62 8.39 -7.86
CA ALA A 119 -1.26 7.99 -6.61
C ALA A 119 -2.40 7.02 -6.92
N VAL A 120 -2.35 5.83 -6.34
CA VAL A 120 -3.39 4.81 -6.49
C VAL A 120 -4.08 4.58 -5.15
N PHE A 121 -5.40 4.46 -5.18
CA PHE A 121 -6.22 4.15 -4.00
C PHE A 121 -7.58 3.60 -4.40
N GLY A 122 -8.27 2.97 -3.44
CA GLY A 122 -9.63 2.49 -3.62
C GLY A 122 -10.64 3.63 -3.54
N VAL A 123 -11.61 3.60 -4.44
CA VAL A 123 -12.81 4.44 -4.38
C VAL A 123 -14.04 3.54 -4.28
N PRO A 124 -15.16 4.04 -3.70
CA PRO A 124 -16.38 3.25 -3.55
C PRO A 124 -16.88 2.71 -4.88
N ASN A 125 -17.29 1.43 -4.89
CA ASN A 125 -17.94 0.77 -6.01
C ASN A 125 -19.07 -0.12 -5.47
N ASP A 126 -20.27 0.01 -6.03
CA ASP A 126 -21.48 -0.67 -5.53
C ASP A 126 -21.43 -2.20 -5.68
N ASP A 127 -20.72 -2.71 -6.69
CA ASP A 127 -20.64 -4.13 -7.00
C ASP A 127 -19.47 -4.84 -6.31
N PHE A 128 -18.36 -4.13 -6.12
CA PHE A 128 -17.09 -4.70 -5.65
C PHE A 128 -16.64 -4.17 -4.28
N GLY A 129 -17.42 -3.27 -3.67
CA GLY A 129 -17.04 -2.55 -2.46
C GLY A 129 -16.07 -1.40 -2.76
N GLU A 130 -14.92 -1.70 -3.29
CA GLU A 130 -13.96 -0.71 -3.80
C GLU A 130 -13.52 -1.05 -5.23
N GLU A 131 -13.12 0.00 -5.97
CA GLU A 131 -12.42 -0.15 -7.25
C GLU A 131 -11.11 0.64 -7.25
N VAL A 132 -10.18 0.20 -8.10
CA VAL A 132 -8.87 0.84 -8.25
C VAL A 132 -9.01 2.12 -9.06
N LYS A 133 -8.57 3.26 -8.47
CA LYS A 133 -8.46 4.55 -9.15
C LYS A 133 -7.02 5.02 -9.13
N ALA A 134 -6.52 5.52 -10.27
CA ALA A 134 -5.23 6.17 -10.38
C ALA A 134 -5.40 7.67 -10.62
N ILE A 135 -4.66 8.48 -9.87
CA ILE A 135 -4.46 9.91 -10.12
C ILE A 135 -3.04 10.07 -10.63
N ILE A 136 -2.88 10.70 -11.79
CA ILE A 136 -1.59 10.75 -12.49
C ILE A 136 -1.20 12.20 -12.77
N GLN A 137 0.02 12.54 -12.44
CA GLN A 137 0.70 13.74 -12.90
C GLN A 137 1.52 13.39 -14.14
N LEU A 138 1.19 14.01 -15.27
CA LEU A 138 1.86 13.78 -16.55
C LEU A 138 3.11 14.65 -16.70
N ALA A 139 3.99 14.25 -17.62
CA ALA A 139 5.09 15.07 -18.08
C ALA A 139 4.59 16.34 -18.78
N ASP A 140 5.35 17.43 -18.69
CA ASP A 140 4.95 18.79 -19.11
C ASP A 140 4.47 18.89 -20.58
N GLU A 141 4.92 17.99 -21.46
CA GLU A 141 4.60 18.00 -22.89
C GLU A 141 3.44 17.03 -23.24
N VAL A 142 2.86 16.34 -22.25
CA VAL A 142 1.82 15.32 -22.44
C VAL A 142 0.47 15.88 -22.04
N GLU A 143 -0.47 15.86 -22.97
CA GLU A 143 -1.86 16.28 -22.69
C GLU A 143 -2.66 15.18 -22.00
N GLY A 144 -3.31 15.52 -20.87
CA GLY A 144 -4.21 14.62 -20.14
C GLY A 144 -5.57 14.53 -20.81
N ASN A 145 -5.74 13.60 -21.74
CA ASN A 145 -6.97 13.36 -22.48
C ASN A 145 -7.34 11.87 -22.48
N GLU A 146 -8.44 11.50 -23.13
CA GLU A 146 -8.96 10.15 -23.18
C GLU A 146 -7.96 9.17 -23.86
N SER A 147 -7.27 9.61 -24.90
CA SER A 147 -6.26 8.78 -25.59
C SER A 147 -5.07 8.46 -24.68
N THR A 148 -4.62 9.44 -23.89
CA THR A 148 -3.54 9.23 -22.91
C THR A 148 -3.99 8.30 -21.78
N ALA A 149 -5.25 8.39 -21.36
CA ALA A 149 -5.79 7.49 -20.35
C ALA A 149 -5.89 6.05 -20.87
N GLU A 150 -6.31 5.85 -22.13
CA GLU A 150 -6.36 4.53 -22.78
C GLU A 150 -4.97 3.90 -22.92
N ASP A 151 -3.96 4.68 -23.33
CA ASP A 151 -2.57 4.25 -23.44
C ASP A 151 -2.03 3.76 -22.09
N LEU A 152 -2.27 4.51 -21.01
CA LEU A 152 -1.87 4.14 -19.66
C LEU A 152 -2.62 2.91 -19.12
N LEU A 153 -3.89 2.72 -19.51
CA LEU A 153 -4.65 1.52 -19.17
C LEU A 153 -4.15 0.31 -19.94
N GLU A 154 -3.77 0.47 -21.22
CA GLU A 154 -3.17 -0.59 -22.02
C GLU A 154 -1.82 -1.00 -21.45
N TYR A 155 -0.96 -0.03 -21.13
CA TYR A 155 0.29 -0.26 -20.42
C TYR A 155 0.08 -1.00 -19.09
N SER A 156 -0.94 -0.63 -18.32
CA SER A 156 -1.29 -1.32 -17.08
C SER A 156 -1.66 -2.78 -17.29
N ARG A 157 -2.42 -3.10 -18.35
CA ARG A 157 -2.80 -4.49 -18.68
C ARG A 157 -1.61 -5.36 -19.09
N GLU A 158 -0.57 -4.76 -19.66
CA GLU A 158 0.66 -5.48 -20.04
C GLU A 158 1.55 -5.80 -18.85
N HIS A 159 1.50 -4.98 -17.79
CA HIS A 159 2.46 -5.03 -16.67
C HIS A 159 1.85 -5.49 -15.34
N LEU A 160 0.52 -5.54 -15.23
CA LEU A 160 -0.20 -5.86 -13.99
C LEU A 160 -1.20 -6.99 -14.20
N ALA A 161 -1.54 -7.69 -13.13
CA ALA A 161 -2.66 -8.61 -13.14
C ALA A 161 -3.99 -7.86 -13.38
N ASN A 162 -4.94 -8.48 -14.07
CA ASN A 162 -6.19 -7.83 -14.50
C ASN A 162 -6.98 -7.16 -13.37
N TYR A 163 -6.95 -7.72 -12.16
CA TYR A 163 -7.65 -7.17 -10.99
C TYR A 163 -6.96 -5.93 -10.40
N MET A 164 -5.70 -5.67 -10.77
CA MET A 164 -4.92 -4.50 -10.36
C MET A 164 -5.04 -3.33 -11.33
N VAL A 165 -5.50 -3.57 -12.55
CA VAL A 165 -5.64 -2.52 -13.58
C VAL A 165 -6.62 -1.46 -13.08
N PRO A 166 -6.24 -0.16 -13.07
CA PRO A 166 -7.15 0.90 -12.68
C PRO A 166 -8.43 0.90 -13.52
N ARG A 167 -9.58 1.05 -12.89
CA ARG A 167 -10.86 1.20 -13.60
C ARG A 167 -11.07 2.63 -14.10
N SER A 168 -10.42 3.59 -13.47
CA SER A 168 -10.44 4.98 -13.88
C SER A 168 -9.12 5.67 -13.63
N ILE A 169 -8.74 6.56 -14.57
CA ILE A 169 -7.58 7.43 -14.47
C ILE A 169 -8.09 8.88 -14.45
N GLU A 170 -7.49 9.71 -13.62
CA GLU A 170 -7.70 11.16 -13.59
C GLU A 170 -6.34 11.85 -13.58
N PHE A 171 -6.24 12.96 -14.30
CA PHE A 171 -5.02 13.74 -14.38
C PHE A 171 -5.04 14.92 -13.42
N ILE A 172 -3.89 15.25 -12.88
CA ILE A 172 -3.67 16.38 -11.99
C ILE A 172 -2.41 17.13 -12.41
N GLU A 173 -2.43 18.45 -12.27
CA GLU A 173 -1.27 19.28 -12.61
C GLU A 173 -0.10 19.08 -11.64
N GLU A 174 -0.40 18.97 -10.35
CA GLU A 174 0.61 18.78 -9.29
C GLU A 174 0.08 17.87 -8.18
N MET A 175 0.89 16.87 -7.80
CA MET A 175 0.56 15.98 -6.69
C MET A 175 0.66 16.67 -5.34
N PRO A 176 -0.37 16.58 -4.46
CA PRO A 176 -0.32 17.18 -3.14
C PRO A 176 0.74 16.53 -2.27
N ARG A 177 1.64 17.33 -1.72
CA ARG A 177 2.71 16.86 -0.84
C ARG A 177 2.69 17.58 0.50
N LEU A 178 3.08 16.85 1.54
CA LEU A 178 3.35 17.45 2.85
C LEU A 178 4.64 18.28 2.80
N PRO A 179 4.88 19.19 3.75
CA PRO A 179 6.13 19.96 3.81
C PRO A 179 7.39 19.09 3.88
N THR A 180 7.25 17.82 4.25
CA THR A 180 8.33 16.81 4.25
C THR A 180 8.61 16.19 2.88
N GLY A 181 7.88 16.59 1.84
CA GLY A 181 7.95 16.01 0.49
C GLY A 181 7.12 14.74 0.29
N LYS A 182 6.55 14.16 1.37
CA LYS A 182 5.75 12.94 1.27
C LYS A 182 4.42 13.21 0.57
N LEU A 183 4.05 12.35 -0.40
CA LEU A 183 2.75 12.37 -1.06
C LEU A 183 1.59 12.33 -0.05
N TYR A 184 0.65 13.27 -0.16
CA TYR A 184 -0.53 13.34 0.71
C TYR A 184 -1.72 12.62 0.07
N LYS A 185 -1.54 11.32 -0.17
CA LYS A 185 -2.52 10.42 -0.82
C LYS A 185 -3.92 10.51 -0.20
N ARG A 186 -4.01 10.67 1.13
CA ARG A 186 -5.27 10.80 1.84
C ARG A 186 -6.10 11.99 1.34
N LEU A 187 -5.48 13.12 1.04
CA LEU A 187 -6.19 14.31 0.53
C LEU A 187 -6.88 14.03 -0.81
N LEU A 188 -6.25 13.23 -1.67
CA LEU A 188 -6.83 12.80 -2.95
C LEU A 188 -8.00 11.84 -2.72
N ARG A 189 -7.76 10.77 -1.96
CA ARG A 189 -8.75 9.74 -1.67
C ARG A 189 -10.03 10.29 -1.03
N ASP A 190 -9.90 11.14 -0.03
CA ASP A 190 -11.03 11.66 0.75
C ASP A 190 -12.02 12.47 -0.10
N LYS A 191 -11.62 12.96 -1.29
CA LYS A 191 -12.53 13.62 -2.26
C LYS A 191 -13.59 12.65 -2.82
N TYR A 192 -13.27 11.36 -2.93
CA TYR A 192 -14.15 10.32 -3.50
C TYR A 192 -14.97 9.60 -2.45
N TRP A 193 -14.48 9.54 -1.22
CA TRP A 193 -15.19 8.86 -0.13
C TRP A 193 -16.34 9.69 0.45
N GLY A 194 -16.36 11.02 0.27
CA GLY A 194 -17.44 11.89 0.70
C GLY A 194 -17.77 11.74 2.19
N LYS A 195 -19.08 11.61 2.52
CA LYS A 195 -19.58 11.37 3.87
C LYS A 195 -19.66 9.87 4.24
N HIS A 196 -19.09 8.99 3.46
CA HIS A 196 -19.02 7.58 3.80
C HIS A 196 -17.97 7.39 4.90
N ASP A 197 -18.45 7.37 6.14
CA ASP A 197 -17.65 7.33 7.38
C ASP A 197 -17.07 5.94 7.70
N SER A 198 -17.21 4.94 6.83
CA SER A 198 -16.66 3.63 7.13
C SER A 198 -16.31 2.82 5.88
N ARG A 199 -15.09 2.31 5.83
CA ARG A 199 -14.80 1.03 5.22
C ARG A 199 -15.57 -0.02 6.02
N ILE A 200 -16.86 -0.20 5.73
CA ILE A 200 -17.61 -1.34 6.20
C ILE A 200 -17.80 -2.21 4.99
N VAL A 201 -17.14 -3.30 5.00
CA VAL A 201 -17.71 -4.53 4.52
C VAL A 201 -17.77 -5.46 5.70
#